data_0049967299fb43244f91910318a9c802
#
_entry.id   0049967299fb43244f91910318a9c802
#
_cell.length_a   1.000
_cell.length_b   1.000
_cell.length_c   1.000
_cell.angle_alpha   90.00
_cell.angle_beta   90.00
_cell.angle_gamma   90.00
#
_symmetry.space_group_name_H-M   'P 1'
#
loop_
_entity.id
_entity.type
_entity.pdbx_description
1 polymer ?
#
loop_
_entity_poly.entity_id
_entity_poly.type
_entity_poly.pdbx_seq_one_letter_code
_entity_poly.pdbx_strand_id
1 'polypeptide(L)'
;KQIDKKLDVLPSINTKYIINDASNMRLAVSKTITRPVTMELLPITYVEPDGSSVIGNPDLKDTENLNIDLKYELFTDKKDMLALGVFGKNINKPIERILIATGGSNATTFDNSKKAILYGAELEFIFQLERLSKQLENISWGFNTSIMKTKVDVDLVSNQLENSSTRELQGASNWLVNTDLK
;
A
#
# COMPACT_ATOMS: atom_id res chain seq x y z
N LYS A 1 -3.18 -33.69 -4.32
CA LYS A 1 -2.88 -32.25 -4.41
C LYS A 1 -1.39 -32.09 -4.17
N GLN A 2 -0.64 -31.77 -5.22
CA GLN A 2 0.80 -31.57 -5.12
C GLN A 2 1.00 -30.23 -4.42
N ILE A 3 1.65 -30.23 -3.27
CA ILE A 3 2.05 -29.01 -2.58
C ILE A 3 3.37 -28.60 -3.24
N ASP A 4 3.28 -27.67 -4.18
CA ASP A 4 4.46 -27.05 -4.75
C ASP A 4 5.18 -26.24 -3.67
N LYS A 5 6.30 -26.77 -3.20
CA LYS A 5 7.19 -26.06 -2.28
C LYS A 5 7.98 -25.02 -3.07
N LYS A 6 7.43 -23.84 -3.23
CA LYS A 6 8.12 -22.69 -3.83
C LYS A 6 8.98 -22.03 -2.74
N LEU A 7 10.26 -21.89 -3.00
CA LEU A 7 11.17 -21.11 -2.16
C LEU A 7 11.14 -19.66 -2.67
N ASP A 8 10.66 -18.73 -1.85
CA ASP A 8 10.68 -17.31 -2.15
C ASP A 8 11.82 -16.63 -1.41
N VAL A 9 12.70 -15.94 -2.16
CA VAL A 9 13.78 -15.14 -1.60
C VAL A 9 13.30 -13.69 -1.51
N LEU A 10 13.22 -13.16 -0.28
CA LEU A 10 12.66 -11.83 0.03
C LEU A 10 13.73 -10.97 0.70
N PRO A 11 14.71 -10.46 -0.06
CA PRO A 11 15.77 -9.63 0.49
C PRO A 11 15.24 -8.30 0.99
N SER A 12 15.85 -7.79 2.07
CA SER A 12 15.60 -6.43 2.57
C SER A 12 16.91 -5.81 3.06
N ILE A 13 17.05 -4.53 2.83
CA ILE A 13 18.13 -3.69 3.31
C ILE A 13 17.53 -2.47 3.99
N ASN A 14 17.92 -2.23 5.24
CA ASN A 14 17.54 -1.04 6.00
C ASN A 14 18.82 -0.36 6.49
N THR A 15 18.98 0.89 6.12
CA THR A 15 20.16 1.69 6.50
C THR A 15 19.70 2.95 7.21
N LYS A 16 20.38 3.27 8.32
CA LYS A 16 20.24 4.54 9.02
C LYS A 16 21.58 5.26 8.96
N TYR A 17 21.59 6.45 8.39
CA TYR A 17 22.72 7.35 8.38
C TYR A 17 22.48 8.48 9.38
N ILE A 18 23.31 8.59 10.41
CA ILE A 18 23.26 9.66 11.41
C ILE A 18 24.01 10.85 10.84
N ILE A 19 23.30 11.95 10.57
CA ILE A 19 23.87 13.17 10.01
C ILE A 19 24.51 13.97 11.14
N ASN A 20 23.78 14.11 12.25
CA ASN A 20 24.23 14.71 13.51
C ASN A 20 23.34 14.23 14.66
N ASP A 21 23.55 14.75 15.89
CA ASP A 21 22.81 14.34 17.10
C ASP A 21 21.29 14.56 16.99
N ALA A 22 20.87 15.51 16.16
CA ALA A 22 19.48 15.90 16.01
C ALA A 22 18.81 15.32 14.74
N SER A 23 19.58 14.77 13.79
CA SER A 23 19.00 14.37 12.52
C SER A 23 19.61 13.11 11.93
N ASN A 24 18.77 12.34 11.25
CA ASN A 24 19.18 11.14 10.54
C ASN A 24 18.38 10.94 9.24
N MET A 25 18.94 10.12 8.38
CA MET A 25 18.32 9.67 7.15
C MET A 25 18.19 8.15 7.17
N ARG A 26 17.03 7.63 6.75
CA ARG A 26 16.78 6.20 6.61
C ARG A 26 16.50 5.86 5.16
N LEU A 27 17.12 4.78 4.71
CA LEU A 27 16.83 4.16 3.42
C LEU A 27 16.40 2.72 3.68
N ALA A 28 15.26 2.32 3.13
CA ALA A 28 14.80 0.94 3.13
C ALA A 28 14.53 0.50 1.69
N VAL A 29 15.00 -0.70 1.34
CA VAL A 29 14.69 -1.37 0.08
C VAL A 29 14.33 -2.81 0.40
N SER A 30 13.19 -3.30 -0.11
CA SER A 30 12.76 -4.66 0.16
C SER A 30 11.97 -5.27 -0.99
N LYS A 31 12.12 -6.57 -1.17
CA LYS A 31 11.21 -7.38 -1.98
C LYS A 31 10.23 -8.10 -1.06
N THR A 32 8.94 -7.99 -1.38
CA THR A 32 7.86 -8.68 -0.67
C THR A 32 6.93 -9.40 -1.65
N ILE A 33 6.14 -10.35 -1.16
CA ILE A 33 5.09 -11.01 -1.95
C ILE A 33 3.75 -10.86 -1.27
N THR A 34 2.69 -10.78 -2.07
CA THR A 34 1.30 -10.89 -1.62
C THR A 34 0.71 -12.13 -2.27
N ARG A 35 0.23 -13.07 -1.45
CA ARG A 35 -0.41 -14.29 -1.92
C ARG A 35 -1.91 -14.12 -1.97
N PRO A 36 -2.58 -14.73 -2.96
CA PRO A 36 -4.04 -14.75 -2.98
C PRO A 36 -4.59 -15.38 -1.71
N VAL A 37 -5.67 -14.82 -1.19
CA VAL A 37 -6.37 -15.44 -0.06
C VAL A 37 -7.29 -16.56 -0.54
N THR A 38 -7.71 -17.45 0.36
CA THR A 38 -8.51 -18.63 0.01
C THR A 38 -9.79 -18.27 -0.74
N MET A 39 -10.46 -17.19 -0.37
CA MET A 39 -11.70 -16.74 -1.03
C MET A 39 -11.47 -16.29 -2.47
N GLU A 40 -10.31 -15.72 -2.77
CA GLU A 40 -9.93 -15.31 -4.12
C GLU A 40 -9.62 -16.51 -5.03
N LEU A 41 -9.16 -17.62 -4.44
CA LEU A 41 -8.77 -18.84 -5.17
C LEU A 41 -9.92 -19.84 -5.37
N LEU A 42 -10.95 -19.84 -4.51
CA LEU A 42 -12.00 -20.83 -4.58
C LEU A 42 -12.94 -20.55 -5.76
N PRO A 43 -13.09 -21.45 -6.73
CA PRO A 43 -13.95 -21.26 -7.91
C PRO A 43 -15.43 -21.49 -7.53
N ILE A 44 -15.92 -20.78 -6.52
CA ILE A 44 -17.30 -20.78 -6.07
C ILE A 44 -17.86 -19.37 -6.19
N THR A 45 -19.15 -19.27 -6.45
CA THR A 45 -19.85 -18.01 -6.40
C THR A 45 -20.34 -17.75 -4.98
N TYR A 46 -20.02 -16.58 -4.45
CA TYR A 46 -20.57 -16.09 -3.20
C TYR A 46 -21.21 -14.71 -3.41
N VAL A 47 -22.15 -14.37 -2.57
CA VAL A 47 -22.90 -13.10 -2.64
C VAL A 47 -22.43 -12.20 -1.51
N GLU A 48 -22.03 -10.99 -1.85
CA GLU A 48 -21.66 -9.96 -0.87
C GLU A 48 -22.93 -9.35 -0.23
N PRO A 49 -22.81 -8.64 0.89
CA PRO A 49 -23.96 -8.03 1.57
C PRO A 49 -24.74 -7.03 0.73
N ASP A 50 -24.13 -6.44 -0.30
CA ASP A 50 -24.78 -5.54 -1.26
C ASP A 50 -25.53 -6.28 -2.39
N GLY A 51 -25.51 -7.62 -2.38
CA GLY A 51 -26.14 -8.47 -3.39
C GLY A 51 -25.28 -8.76 -4.62
N SER A 52 -24.07 -8.23 -4.70
CA SER A 52 -23.15 -8.51 -5.79
C SER A 52 -22.62 -9.95 -5.72
N SER A 53 -22.44 -10.57 -6.89
CA SER A 53 -21.87 -11.91 -7.01
C SER A 53 -20.38 -11.83 -7.26
N VAL A 54 -19.61 -12.59 -6.48
CA VAL A 54 -18.15 -12.69 -6.63
C VAL A 54 -17.76 -14.15 -6.86
N ILE A 55 -16.86 -14.38 -7.80
CA ILE A 55 -16.36 -15.72 -8.16
C ILE A 55 -14.85 -15.73 -7.98
N GLY A 56 -14.32 -16.69 -7.22
CA GLY A 56 -12.89 -16.85 -7.05
C GLY A 56 -12.22 -17.40 -8.32
N ASN A 57 -10.92 -17.11 -8.46
CA ASN A 57 -10.11 -17.53 -9.60
C ASN A 57 -8.94 -18.41 -9.11
N PRO A 58 -8.94 -19.72 -9.41
CA PRO A 58 -7.87 -20.65 -8.99
C PRO A 58 -6.54 -20.43 -9.72
N ASP A 59 -6.51 -19.66 -10.82
CA ASP A 59 -5.32 -19.42 -11.65
C ASP A 59 -4.51 -18.21 -11.17
N LEU A 60 -4.93 -17.55 -10.09
CA LEU A 60 -4.21 -16.42 -9.51
C LEU A 60 -2.77 -16.78 -9.14
N LYS A 61 -1.89 -15.84 -9.41
CA LYS A 61 -0.46 -15.91 -9.11
C LYS A 61 -0.10 -14.97 -7.98
N ASP A 62 0.97 -15.29 -7.28
CA ASP A 62 1.55 -14.40 -6.28
C ASP A 62 1.93 -13.05 -6.91
N THR A 63 1.61 -11.98 -6.21
CA THR A 63 2.06 -10.62 -6.52
C THR A 63 3.45 -10.40 -5.93
N GLU A 64 4.38 -9.89 -6.71
CA GLU A 64 5.72 -9.52 -6.25
C GLU A 64 5.83 -8.00 -6.13
N ASN A 65 6.34 -7.51 -5.00
CA ASN A 65 6.50 -6.10 -4.73
C ASN A 65 7.98 -5.76 -4.51
N LEU A 66 8.45 -4.71 -5.17
CA LEU A 66 9.71 -4.04 -4.84
C LEU A 66 9.37 -2.71 -4.19
N ASN A 67 9.82 -2.51 -2.96
CA ASN A 67 9.56 -1.32 -2.16
C ASN A 67 10.86 -0.53 -1.98
N ILE A 68 10.76 0.79 -2.02
CA ILE A 68 11.84 1.72 -1.70
C ILE A 68 11.28 2.87 -0.87
N ASP A 69 11.94 3.19 0.24
CA ASP A 69 11.54 4.24 1.17
C ASP A 69 12.78 5.04 1.55
N LEU A 70 12.67 6.37 1.50
CA LEU A 70 13.67 7.29 1.99
C LEU A 70 13.01 8.27 2.94
N LYS A 71 13.53 8.37 4.18
CA LYS A 71 12.98 9.22 5.24
C LYS A 71 14.08 10.04 5.88
N TYR A 72 13.88 11.33 5.97
CA TYR A 72 14.67 12.26 6.78
C TYR A 72 13.92 12.54 8.08
N GLU A 73 14.63 12.46 9.21
CA GLU A 73 14.09 12.70 10.55
C GLU A 73 14.92 13.76 11.26
N LEU A 74 14.23 14.74 11.84
CA LEU A 74 14.78 15.81 12.66
C LEU A 74 14.16 15.77 14.04
N PHE A 75 14.97 15.75 15.07
CA PHE A 75 14.56 15.74 16.48
C PHE A 75 15.04 17.02 17.16
N THR A 76 14.26 17.53 18.10
CA THR A 76 14.66 18.65 18.93
C THR A 76 14.93 18.20 20.36
N ASP A 77 15.64 19.03 21.14
CA ASP A 77 15.94 18.78 22.56
C ASP A 77 14.66 18.63 23.40
N LYS A 78 13.54 19.19 22.95
CA LYS A 78 12.23 19.11 23.62
C LYS A 78 11.37 17.95 23.14
N LYS A 79 11.95 16.94 22.51
CA LYS A 79 11.26 15.75 21.99
C LYS A 79 10.26 16.03 20.84
N ASP A 80 10.32 17.20 20.20
CA ASP A 80 9.61 17.36 18.95
C ASP A 80 10.30 16.54 17.84
N MET A 81 9.53 16.11 16.88
CA MET A 81 10.02 15.39 15.71
C MET A 81 9.39 15.97 14.45
N LEU A 82 10.19 16.14 13.42
CA LEU A 82 9.74 16.37 12.06
C LEU A 82 10.33 15.28 11.17
N ALA A 83 9.50 14.62 10.40
CA ALA A 83 9.97 13.66 9.41
C ALA A 83 9.36 13.92 8.04
N LEU A 84 10.19 13.82 7.02
CA LEU A 84 9.82 13.89 5.61
C LEU A 84 10.22 12.59 4.95
N GLY A 85 9.27 11.94 4.27
CA GLY A 85 9.49 10.68 3.57
C GLY A 85 9.07 10.76 2.12
N VAL A 86 9.72 9.96 1.29
CA VAL A 86 9.26 9.61 -0.05
C VAL A 86 9.33 8.10 -0.20
N PHE A 87 8.36 7.54 -0.88
CA PHE A 87 8.27 6.09 -1.06
C PHE A 87 7.85 5.74 -2.48
N GLY A 88 8.23 4.54 -2.89
CA GLY A 88 7.83 3.97 -4.17
C GLY A 88 7.65 2.46 -4.06
N LYS A 89 6.67 1.95 -4.78
CA LYS A 89 6.40 0.52 -4.89
C LYS A 89 6.15 0.14 -6.35
N ASN A 90 6.89 -0.85 -6.81
CA ASN A 90 6.63 -1.50 -8.08
C ASN A 90 5.99 -2.86 -7.80
N ILE A 91 4.80 -3.07 -8.32
CA ILE A 91 3.97 -4.24 -8.06
C ILE A 91 3.85 -5.02 -9.36
N ASN A 92 4.37 -6.23 -9.37
CA ASN A 92 4.26 -7.15 -10.50
C ASN A 92 3.11 -8.11 -10.26
N LYS A 93 2.21 -8.22 -11.23
CA LYS A 93 0.99 -9.05 -11.16
C LYS A 93 0.11 -8.71 -9.96
N PRO A 94 -0.30 -7.44 -9.74
CA PRO A 94 -1.25 -7.12 -8.68
C PRO A 94 -2.54 -7.92 -8.89
N ILE A 95 -3.09 -8.44 -7.78
CA ILE A 95 -4.40 -9.09 -7.78
C ILE A 95 -5.45 -8.00 -7.65
N GLU A 96 -6.39 -7.95 -8.59
CA GLU A 96 -7.43 -6.95 -8.62
C GLU A 96 -8.79 -7.55 -8.91
N ARG A 97 -9.85 -6.89 -8.45
CA ARG A 97 -11.22 -7.23 -8.80
C ARG A 97 -11.52 -6.73 -10.21
N ILE A 98 -12.10 -7.60 -11.02
CA ILE A 98 -12.53 -7.29 -12.39
C ILE A 98 -14.00 -7.67 -12.57
N LEU A 99 -14.70 -6.93 -13.42
CA LEU A 99 -16.08 -7.25 -13.82
C LEU A 99 -16.07 -8.24 -14.97
N ILE A 100 -16.88 -9.26 -14.85
CA ILE A 100 -17.12 -10.23 -15.92
C ILE A 100 -18.62 -10.31 -16.25
N ALA A 101 -18.93 -10.51 -17.54
CA ALA A 101 -20.30 -10.75 -17.98
C ALA A 101 -20.63 -12.24 -17.82
N THR A 102 -21.68 -12.56 -17.09
CA THR A 102 -22.15 -13.92 -16.90
C THR A 102 -23.63 -14.02 -17.32
N GLY A 103 -23.90 -14.49 -18.53
CA GLY A 103 -25.22 -14.96 -18.96
C GLY A 103 -26.44 -14.08 -18.63
N GLY A 104 -26.31 -12.75 -18.57
CA GLY A 104 -27.41 -11.81 -18.28
C GLY A 104 -27.25 -11.00 -17.00
N SER A 105 -26.21 -11.23 -16.20
CA SER A 105 -25.81 -10.39 -15.06
C SER A 105 -24.31 -10.14 -15.05
N ASN A 106 -23.89 -9.08 -14.37
CA ASN A 106 -22.48 -8.84 -14.12
C ASN A 106 -22.07 -9.53 -12.82
N ALA A 107 -20.93 -10.20 -12.83
CA ALA A 107 -20.29 -10.72 -11.63
C ALA A 107 -18.88 -10.11 -11.51
N THR A 108 -18.33 -10.18 -10.32
CA THR A 108 -16.95 -9.80 -10.05
C THR A 108 -16.09 -11.05 -9.91
N THR A 109 -14.89 -11.02 -10.42
CA THR A 109 -13.85 -12.04 -10.16
C THR A 109 -12.52 -11.36 -9.83
N PHE A 110 -11.49 -12.15 -9.61
CA PHE A 110 -10.13 -11.68 -9.36
C PHE A 110 -9.22 -12.07 -10.51
N ASP A 111 -8.32 -11.18 -10.89
CA ASP A 111 -7.29 -11.47 -11.88
C ASP A 111 -5.99 -10.73 -11.55
N ASN A 112 -4.89 -11.23 -12.11
CA ASN A 112 -3.60 -10.56 -12.02
C ASN A 112 -3.45 -9.55 -13.15
N SER A 113 -3.50 -8.26 -12.86
CA SER A 113 -3.10 -7.20 -13.77
C SER A 113 -1.59 -7.29 -14.10
N LYS A 114 -1.14 -6.66 -15.17
CA LYS A 114 0.27 -6.80 -15.62
C LYS A 114 1.24 -6.20 -14.62
N LYS A 115 0.99 -4.95 -14.22
CA LYS A 115 1.88 -4.17 -13.36
C LYS A 115 1.12 -3.04 -12.70
N ALA A 116 1.56 -2.68 -11.50
CA ALA A 116 1.17 -1.40 -10.89
C ALA A 116 2.38 -0.68 -10.32
N ILE A 117 2.27 0.64 -10.26
CA ILE A 117 3.25 1.52 -9.63
C ILE A 117 2.50 2.38 -8.62
N LEU A 118 3.10 2.53 -7.44
CA LEU A 118 2.64 3.43 -6.40
C LEU A 118 3.82 4.25 -5.94
N TYR A 119 3.65 5.57 -5.78
CA TYR A 119 4.67 6.45 -5.22
C TYR A 119 4.02 7.64 -4.53
N GLY A 120 4.72 8.19 -3.56
CA GLY A 120 4.19 9.28 -2.77
C GLY A 120 5.22 9.92 -1.86
N ALA A 121 4.71 10.88 -1.08
CA ALA A 121 5.46 11.58 -0.05
C ALA A 121 4.68 11.61 1.25
N GLU A 122 5.40 11.64 2.37
CA GLU A 122 4.87 11.67 3.72
C GLU A 122 5.47 12.81 4.51
N LEU A 123 4.64 13.46 5.32
CA LEU A 123 5.03 14.41 6.33
C LEU A 123 4.52 13.91 7.68
N GLU A 124 5.39 13.85 8.66
CA GLU A 124 5.03 13.51 10.04
C GLU A 124 5.66 14.53 10.98
N PHE A 125 4.92 14.99 11.96
CA PHE A 125 5.49 15.77 13.05
C PHE A 125 4.85 15.41 14.40
N ILE A 126 5.65 15.57 15.44
CA ILE A 126 5.23 15.53 16.85
C ILE A 126 5.67 16.84 17.46
N PHE A 127 4.74 17.55 18.05
CA PHE A 127 4.97 18.86 18.67
C PHE A 127 4.59 18.80 20.14
N GLN A 128 5.52 19.21 21.02
CA GLN A 128 5.27 19.29 22.46
C GLN A 128 4.57 20.60 22.79
N LEU A 129 3.37 20.53 23.34
CA LEU A 129 2.56 21.73 23.65
C LEU A 129 3.12 22.56 24.82
N GLU A 130 4.08 22.04 25.56
CA GLU A 130 4.90 22.79 26.51
C GLU A 130 5.49 24.09 25.91
N ARG A 131 5.77 24.09 24.61
CA ARG A 131 6.26 25.28 23.90
C ARG A 131 5.28 26.44 23.86
N LEU A 132 3.99 26.14 23.97
CA LEU A 132 2.92 27.14 24.00
C LEU A 132 2.60 27.58 25.43
N SER A 133 2.58 26.65 26.39
CA SER A 133 2.31 26.91 27.80
C SER A 133 2.86 25.80 28.68
N LYS A 134 3.46 26.15 29.84
CA LYS A 134 3.88 25.18 30.87
C LYS A 134 2.75 24.31 31.38
N GLN A 135 1.50 24.81 31.34
CA GLN A 135 0.33 24.04 31.76
C GLN A 135 0.05 22.84 30.84
N LEU A 136 0.64 22.83 29.62
CA LEU A 136 0.48 21.79 28.60
C LEU A 136 1.73 20.91 28.50
N GLU A 137 2.59 20.86 29.50
CA GLU A 137 3.89 20.16 29.47
C GLU A 137 3.80 18.65 29.22
N ASN A 138 2.64 18.06 29.57
CA ASN A 138 2.39 16.63 29.37
C ASN A 138 1.57 16.32 28.11
N ILE A 139 1.34 17.31 27.26
CA ILE A 139 0.52 17.13 26.06
C ILE A 139 1.40 17.29 24.84
N SER A 140 1.30 16.32 23.93
CA SER A 140 1.90 16.37 22.59
C SER A 140 0.84 16.28 21.51
N TRP A 141 1.07 17.00 20.43
CA TRP A 141 0.26 16.93 19.21
C TRP A 141 1.01 16.17 18.13
N GLY A 142 0.42 15.07 17.69
CA GLY A 142 0.89 14.27 16.57
C GLY A 142 0.09 14.57 15.31
N PHE A 143 0.79 14.61 14.18
CA PHE A 143 0.19 14.77 12.87
C PHE A 143 0.99 13.98 11.85
N ASN A 144 0.30 13.23 10.98
CA ASN A 144 0.92 12.71 9.78
C ASN A 144 -0.01 12.87 8.57
N THR A 145 0.58 13.06 7.42
CA THR A 145 -0.13 13.09 6.15
C THR A 145 0.71 12.43 5.07
N SER A 146 0.04 11.75 4.16
CA SER A 146 0.66 11.23 2.95
C SER A 146 -0.15 11.60 1.72
N ILE A 147 0.54 11.84 0.63
CA ILE A 147 -0.01 12.00 -0.71
C ILE A 147 0.62 10.95 -1.60
N MET A 148 -0.20 10.27 -2.39
CA MET A 148 0.30 9.22 -3.28
C MET A 148 -0.42 9.21 -4.62
N LYS A 149 0.26 8.69 -5.62
CA LYS A 149 -0.29 8.38 -6.93
C LYS A 149 -0.07 6.92 -7.24
N THR A 150 -1.05 6.34 -7.90
CA THR A 150 -1.00 4.95 -8.34
C THR A 150 -1.35 4.84 -9.81
N LYS A 151 -0.82 3.83 -10.46
CA LYS A 151 -1.16 3.48 -11.82
C LYS A 151 -1.09 1.97 -12.00
N VAL A 152 -2.13 1.39 -12.54
CA VAL A 152 -2.21 -0.03 -12.91
C VAL A 152 -2.30 -0.16 -14.42
N ASP A 153 -1.50 -1.04 -15.00
CA ASP A 153 -1.61 -1.44 -16.40
C ASP A 153 -2.57 -2.63 -16.49
N VAL A 154 -3.76 -2.37 -17.01
CA VAL A 154 -4.86 -3.34 -17.10
C VAL A 154 -4.72 -4.15 -18.39
N ASP A 155 -5.00 -5.46 -18.34
CA ASP A 155 -5.12 -6.28 -19.52
C ASP A 155 -6.56 -6.24 -20.06
N LEU A 156 -6.77 -5.53 -21.17
CA LEU A 156 -8.09 -5.38 -21.79
C LEU A 156 -8.63 -6.69 -22.39
N VAL A 157 -7.77 -7.71 -22.58
CA VAL A 157 -8.19 -9.02 -23.08
C VAL A 157 -8.92 -9.80 -21.98
N SER A 158 -8.41 -9.75 -20.74
CA SER A 158 -9.05 -10.36 -19.57
C SER A 158 -10.20 -9.50 -19.04
N ASN A 159 -10.10 -8.17 -19.17
CA ASN A 159 -11.05 -7.18 -18.68
C ASN A 159 -11.90 -6.58 -19.80
N GLN A 160 -12.77 -7.37 -20.39
CA GLN A 160 -13.58 -6.97 -21.54
C GLN A 160 -14.54 -5.80 -21.28
N LEU A 161 -14.86 -5.51 -20.02
CA LEU A 161 -15.72 -4.40 -19.60
C LEU A 161 -14.95 -3.12 -19.23
N GLU A 162 -13.63 -3.17 -19.24
CA GLU A 162 -12.77 -1.98 -19.03
C GLU A 162 -12.55 -1.23 -20.33
N ASN A 163 -12.67 0.09 -20.27
CA ASN A 163 -12.48 0.96 -21.45
C ASN A 163 -11.09 1.63 -21.48
N SER A 164 -10.27 1.44 -20.46
CA SER A 164 -8.96 2.06 -20.32
C SER A 164 -7.88 1.02 -20.04
N SER A 165 -6.77 1.10 -20.74
CA SER A 165 -5.58 0.26 -20.47
C SER A 165 -4.83 0.64 -19.18
N THR A 166 -5.22 1.73 -18.53
CA THR A 166 -4.62 2.17 -17.26
C THR A 166 -5.66 2.80 -16.36
N ARG A 167 -5.55 2.55 -15.06
CA ARG A 167 -6.37 3.16 -14.02
C ARG A 167 -5.61 3.29 -12.71
N GLU A 168 -6.21 3.89 -11.71
CA GLU A 168 -5.68 3.90 -10.35
C GLU A 168 -5.83 2.51 -9.68
N LEU A 169 -4.95 2.19 -8.74
CA LEU A 169 -5.01 0.95 -7.96
C LEU A 169 -6.25 0.97 -7.05
N GLN A 170 -7.02 -0.10 -7.08
CA GLN A 170 -8.22 -0.22 -6.26
C GLN A 170 -7.87 -0.18 -4.77
N GLY A 171 -8.69 0.55 -4.00
CA GLY A 171 -8.51 0.68 -2.56
C GLY A 171 -7.36 1.58 -2.10
N ALA A 172 -6.60 2.18 -3.02
CA ALA A 172 -5.56 3.14 -2.69
C ALA A 172 -6.14 4.56 -2.60
N SER A 173 -6.02 5.19 -1.44
CA SER A 173 -6.41 6.60 -1.24
C SER A 173 -5.30 7.53 -1.74
N ASN A 174 -5.65 8.57 -2.49
CA ASN A 174 -4.68 9.53 -3.01
C ASN A 174 -4.07 10.42 -1.93
N TRP A 175 -4.71 10.52 -0.78
CA TRP A 175 -4.21 11.23 0.39
C TRP A 175 -4.74 10.59 1.68
N LEU A 176 -3.97 10.74 2.74
CA LEU A 176 -4.30 10.31 4.09
C LEU A 176 -3.88 11.40 5.05
N VAL A 177 -4.70 11.69 6.05
CA VAL A 177 -4.38 12.61 7.15
C VAL A 177 -4.78 11.97 8.46
N ASN A 178 -3.85 11.96 9.41
CA ASN A 178 -4.10 11.55 10.78
C ASN A 178 -3.62 12.65 11.73
N THR A 179 -4.34 12.85 12.82
CA THR A 179 -3.96 13.74 13.90
C THR A 179 -4.35 13.15 15.23
N ASP A 180 -3.51 13.32 16.25
CA ASP A 180 -3.72 12.82 17.61
C ASP A 180 -3.18 13.80 18.66
N LEU A 181 -3.81 13.78 19.81
CA LEU A 181 -3.34 14.43 21.03
C LEU A 181 -3.07 13.35 22.07
N LYS A 182 -1.92 13.42 22.69
CA LYS A 182 -1.46 12.46 23.74
C LYS A 182 -1.12 13.19 25.00
#